data_006b3287959d74d2a5c404723e94bbba
#
_entry.id   006b3287959d74d2a5c404723e94bbba
#
_cell.length_a   1.000
_cell.length_b   1.000
_cell.length_c   1.000
_cell.angle_alpha   90.00
_cell.angle_beta   90.00
_cell.angle_gamma   90.00
#
_symmetry.space_group_name_H-M   'P 1'
#
loop_
_entity.id
_entity.type
_entity.pdbx_description
1 polymer ?
#
loop_
_entity_poly.entity_id
_entity_poly.type
_entity_poly.pdbx_seq_one_letter_code
_entity_poly.pdbx_strand_id
1 'polypeptide(L)'
;MPMENIKQKLSDFVHSSTAIVMITLFLFTNNTVVPAQALKVEPKTEIQLKKETLDKFSNTVYKPSQKLTDKQLKQLLQAVGFEGKALRTAWAIAKRESQGRPMAYNGNRKTGDSSYGIFQINMLGNLGVIRKEKFNLRSNVLLFDPVINAEITYYMTDGGKDWSSWKGLNKPAQVYYLKYTTATKQ
;
A
#
# COMPACT_ATOMS: atom_id res chain seq x y z
N MET A 1 -14.14 -15.59 -12.13
CA MET A 1 -13.12 -14.86 -12.91
C MET A 1 -11.85 -15.70 -12.94
N PRO A 2 -11.30 -16.03 -14.09
CA PRO A 2 -10.16 -16.94 -14.20
C PRO A 2 -8.88 -16.33 -13.60
N MET A 3 -8.10 -17.17 -12.94
CA MET A 3 -6.83 -16.83 -12.27
C MET A 3 -5.74 -16.25 -13.20
N GLU A 4 -5.85 -16.40 -14.50
CA GLU A 4 -4.94 -15.82 -15.50
C GLU A 4 -4.91 -14.28 -15.49
N ASN A 5 -6.04 -13.65 -15.22
CA ASN A 5 -6.16 -12.19 -15.25
C ASN A 5 -5.45 -11.46 -14.09
N ILE A 6 -5.17 -12.18 -12.98
CA ILE A 6 -4.45 -11.60 -11.83
C ILE A 6 -2.93 -11.70 -12.02
N LYS A 7 -2.46 -12.82 -12.60
CA LYS A 7 -1.04 -12.97 -12.96
C LYS A 7 -0.63 -11.97 -14.04
N GLN A 8 -1.51 -11.74 -15.02
CA GLN A 8 -1.30 -10.74 -16.08
C GLN A 8 -1.21 -9.34 -15.51
N LYS A 9 -2.13 -8.92 -14.64
CA LYS A 9 -2.11 -7.58 -14.03
C LYS A 9 -0.91 -7.34 -13.11
N LEU A 10 -0.43 -8.37 -12.40
CA LEU A 10 0.79 -8.27 -11.59
C LEU A 10 2.06 -8.27 -12.46
N SER A 11 2.07 -9.03 -13.57
CA SER A 11 3.16 -9.04 -14.54
C SER A 11 3.24 -7.72 -15.30
N ASP A 12 2.12 -7.19 -15.77
CA ASP A 12 2.06 -5.91 -16.50
C ASP A 12 2.48 -4.72 -15.64
N PHE A 13 2.25 -4.81 -14.33
CA PHE A 13 2.72 -3.80 -13.36
C PHE A 13 4.25 -3.81 -13.19
N VAL A 14 4.88 -4.97 -13.29
CA VAL A 14 6.35 -5.12 -13.14
C VAL A 14 7.11 -4.78 -14.42
N HIS A 15 6.52 -4.94 -15.62
CA HIS A 15 7.20 -4.78 -16.91
C HIS A 15 7.00 -3.43 -17.59
N SER A 16 6.22 -2.51 -17.03
CA SER A 16 5.98 -1.17 -17.60
C SER A 16 7.05 -0.12 -17.24
N SER A 17 8.21 -0.52 -16.71
CA SER A 17 9.23 0.42 -16.21
C SER A 17 10.48 0.54 -17.08
N THR A 18 10.41 0.27 -18.38
CA THR A 18 11.54 0.53 -19.30
C THR A 18 11.10 1.35 -20.51
N ALA A 19 10.75 2.60 -20.30
CA ALA A 19 10.83 3.61 -21.35
C ALA A 19 12.24 4.23 -21.29
N ILE A 20 13.16 3.66 -22.07
CA ILE A 20 14.48 4.24 -22.35
C ILE A 20 14.25 5.53 -23.13
N VAL A 21 14.48 6.67 -22.49
CA VAL A 21 14.59 7.95 -23.20
C VAL A 21 15.96 7.96 -23.90
N MET A 22 15.98 7.65 -25.19
CA MET A 22 17.14 7.91 -26.06
C MET A 22 17.28 9.43 -26.21
N ILE A 23 18.20 10.02 -25.47
CA ILE A 23 18.68 11.38 -25.75
C ILE A 23 19.71 11.25 -26.86
N THR A 24 19.29 11.52 -28.09
CA THR A 24 20.21 11.71 -29.21
C THR A 24 20.88 13.06 -29.03
N LEU A 25 22.18 13.01 -28.72
CA LEU A 25 23.04 14.19 -28.66
C LEU A 25 23.31 14.68 -30.08
N PHE A 26 22.58 15.70 -30.54
CA PHE A 26 22.93 16.44 -31.74
C PHE A 26 23.82 17.63 -31.34
N LEU A 27 25.12 17.47 -31.53
CA LEU A 27 26.06 18.60 -31.50
C LEU A 27 25.94 19.39 -32.81
N PHE A 28 25.18 20.45 -32.79
CA PHE A 28 25.32 21.54 -33.77
C PHE A 28 25.59 22.84 -33.04
N THR A 29 26.81 23.33 -33.25
CA THR A 29 27.27 24.69 -32.90
C THR A 29 26.52 25.69 -33.76
N ASN A 30 25.50 26.36 -33.25
CA ASN A 30 25.04 27.64 -33.71
C ASN A 30 24.50 28.43 -32.51
N ASN A 31 25.09 29.56 -32.24
CA ASN A 31 24.72 30.53 -31.22
C ASN A 31 23.34 31.16 -31.54
N THR A 32 22.28 30.45 -31.34
CA THR A 32 20.92 31.00 -31.22
C THR A 32 20.52 30.92 -29.77
N VAL A 33 20.35 32.10 -29.15
CA VAL A 33 19.68 32.20 -27.83
C VAL A 33 18.30 31.64 -27.96
N VAL A 34 18.10 30.37 -27.58
CA VAL A 34 16.78 29.76 -27.48
C VAL A 34 16.10 30.40 -26.28
N PRO A 35 14.96 31.10 -26.46
CA PRO A 35 14.20 31.58 -25.30
C PRO A 35 13.84 30.36 -24.44
N ALA A 36 14.10 30.46 -23.12
CA ALA A 36 13.76 29.45 -22.16
C ALA A 36 12.24 29.22 -22.26
N GLN A 37 11.85 28.21 -23.06
CA GLN A 37 10.48 27.71 -23.05
C GLN A 37 10.25 27.12 -21.67
N ALA A 38 9.42 27.81 -20.88
CA ALA A 38 8.93 27.25 -19.62
C ALA A 38 8.32 25.88 -19.93
N LEU A 39 8.95 24.82 -19.43
CA LEU A 39 8.45 23.46 -19.52
C LEU A 39 7.03 23.48 -18.94
N LYS A 40 6.02 23.42 -19.80
CA LYS A 40 4.64 23.19 -19.38
C LYS A 40 4.61 21.82 -18.71
N VAL A 41 4.59 21.79 -17.39
CA VAL A 41 4.37 20.58 -16.62
C VAL A 41 2.91 20.19 -16.83
N GLU A 42 2.68 19.18 -17.66
CA GLU A 42 1.35 18.63 -17.85
C GLU A 42 0.78 18.09 -16.51
N PRO A 43 -0.48 18.33 -16.21
CA PRO A 43 -1.08 17.84 -14.97
C PRO A 43 -1.05 16.29 -14.95
N LYS A 44 -0.54 15.73 -13.85
CA LYS A 44 -0.47 14.28 -13.66
C LYS A 44 -1.86 13.67 -13.63
N THR A 45 -2.01 12.51 -14.26
CA THR A 45 -3.25 11.74 -14.18
C THR A 45 -3.44 11.16 -12.77
N GLU A 46 -4.67 10.82 -12.40
CA GLU A 46 -4.98 10.17 -11.12
C GLU A 46 -4.20 8.87 -10.94
N ILE A 47 -4.03 8.09 -12.03
CA ILE A 47 -3.25 6.84 -12.02
C ILE A 47 -1.78 7.10 -11.69
N GLN A 48 -1.18 8.14 -12.29
CA GLN A 48 0.20 8.52 -12.02
C GLN A 48 0.39 8.96 -10.56
N LEU A 49 -0.54 9.74 -10.02
CA LEU A 49 -0.52 10.17 -8.62
C LEU A 49 -0.65 9.01 -7.64
N LYS A 50 -1.53 8.04 -7.92
CA LYS A 50 -1.66 6.81 -7.13
C LYS A 50 -0.36 6.01 -7.14
N LYS A 51 0.22 5.79 -8.32
CA LYS A 51 1.50 5.07 -8.46
C LYS A 51 2.62 5.74 -7.68
N GLU A 52 2.82 7.03 -7.84
CA GLU A 52 3.85 7.78 -7.12
C GLU A 52 3.66 7.71 -5.59
N THR A 53 2.40 7.73 -5.15
CA THR A 53 2.07 7.58 -3.74
C THR A 53 2.48 6.20 -3.22
N LEU A 54 2.15 5.13 -3.94
CA LEU A 54 2.52 3.76 -3.57
C LEU A 54 4.04 3.59 -3.59
N ASP A 55 4.71 4.03 -4.66
CA ASP A 55 6.18 3.97 -4.78
C ASP A 55 6.87 4.69 -3.61
N LYS A 56 6.36 5.85 -3.21
CA LYS A 56 6.88 6.58 -2.04
C LYS A 56 6.79 5.76 -0.76
N PHE A 57 5.65 5.11 -0.50
CA PHE A 57 5.47 4.30 0.72
C PHE A 57 6.33 3.04 0.69
N SER A 58 6.43 2.35 -0.45
CA SER A 58 7.22 1.13 -0.59
C SER A 58 8.73 1.38 -0.50
N ASN A 59 9.22 2.50 -1.04
CA ASN A 59 10.64 2.87 -1.03
C ASN A 59 11.09 3.55 0.28
N THR A 60 10.18 3.80 1.22
CA THR A 60 10.53 4.41 2.52
C THR A 60 11.07 3.35 3.48
N VAL A 61 12.24 3.61 4.07
CA VAL A 61 12.79 2.77 5.14
C VAL A 61 12.14 3.15 6.47
N TYR A 62 11.43 2.21 7.08
CA TYR A 62 10.71 2.41 8.35
C TYR A 62 11.49 1.88 9.54
N LYS A 63 11.54 2.65 10.64
CA LYS A 63 12.03 2.17 11.93
C LYS A 63 10.97 1.29 12.62
N PRO A 64 11.37 0.33 13.50
CA PRO A 64 10.41 -0.56 14.17
C PRO A 64 9.29 0.15 14.94
N SER A 65 9.58 1.28 15.58
CA SER A 65 8.61 2.07 16.33
C SER A 65 7.87 3.12 15.50
N GLN A 66 8.27 3.33 14.25
CA GLN A 66 7.70 4.37 13.40
C GLN A 66 6.26 4.06 13.03
N LYS A 67 5.42 5.07 13.15
CA LYS A 67 4.01 5.04 12.74
C LYS A 67 3.81 5.93 11.53
N LEU A 68 2.99 5.50 10.61
CA LEU A 68 2.41 6.41 9.63
C LEU A 68 1.52 7.43 10.37
N THR A 69 1.61 8.69 10.01
CA THR A 69 0.64 9.68 10.48
C THR A 69 -0.75 9.30 10.01
N ASP A 70 -1.77 9.84 10.65
CA ASP A 70 -3.16 9.55 10.29
C ASP A 70 -3.46 9.94 8.84
N LYS A 71 -2.89 11.03 8.37
CA LYS A 71 -2.95 11.49 6.98
C LYS A 71 -2.20 10.55 6.03
N GLN A 72 -0.98 10.12 6.38
CA GLN A 72 -0.20 9.18 5.56
C GLN A 72 -0.92 7.83 5.42
N LEU A 73 -1.46 7.30 6.53
CA LEU A 73 -2.22 6.05 6.50
C LEU A 73 -3.46 6.19 5.59
N LYS A 74 -4.19 7.30 5.68
CA LYS A 74 -5.31 7.57 4.78
C LYS A 74 -4.86 7.63 3.31
N GLN A 75 -3.77 8.34 3.00
CA GLN A 75 -3.24 8.45 1.63
C GLN A 75 -2.83 7.09 1.06
N LEU A 76 -2.13 6.27 1.84
CA LEU A 76 -1.78 4.91 1.44
C LEU A 76 -3.02 4.08 1.09
N LEU A 77 -4.01 4.07 1.99
CA LEU A 77 -5.23 3.27 1.80
C LEU A 77 -6.05 3.74 0.59
N GLN A 78 -6.11 5.05 0.34
CA GLN A 78 -6.74 5.61 -0.84
C GLN A 78 -6.00 5.21 -2.13
N ALA A 79 -4.68 5.26 -2.12
CA ALA A 79 -3.86 4.87 -3.27
C ALA A 79 -4.02 3.38 -3.61
N VAL A 80 -4.18 2.51 -2.60
CA VAL A 80 -4.50 1.08 -2.77
C VAL A 80 -5.89 0.85 -3.34
N GLY A 81 -6.84 1.76 -3.13
CA GLY A 81 -8.20 1.68 -3.68
C GLY A 81 -9.32 1.60 -2.65
N PHE A 82 -9.04 1.75 -1.35
CA PHE A 82 -10.10 1.87 -0.37
C PHE A 82 -10.79 3.23 -0.48
N GLU A 83 -12.13 3.24 -0.50
CA GLU A 83 -12.93 4.46 -0.65
C GLU A 83 -14.09 4.51 0.36
N GLY A 84 -14.63 5.71 0.60
CA GLY A 84 -15.83 5.92 1.38
C GLY A 84 -15.82 5.20 2.75
N LYS A 85 -16.85 4.37 2.99
CA LYS A 85 -16.99 3.59 4.23
C LYS A 85 -15.87 2.54 4.38
N ALA A 86 -15.44 1.90 3.28
CA ALA A 86 -14.36 0.91 3.28
C ALA A 86 -13.03 1.56 3.72
N LEU A 87 -12.69 2.74 3.23
CA LEU A 87 -11.52 3.50 3.64
C LEU A 87 -11.52 3.80 5.14
N ARG A 88 -12.65 4.31 5.65
CA ARG A 88 -12.80 4.61 7.08
C ARG A 88 -12.66 3.36 7.94
N THR A 89 -13.22 2.22 7.47
CA THR A 89 -13.11 0.94 8.16
C THR A 89 -11.67 0.41 8.13
N ALA A 90 -11.01 0.42 6.97
CA ALA A 90 -9.62 0.00 6.82
C ALA A 90 -8.69 0.80 7.71
N TRP A 91 -8.84 2.13 7.74
CA TRP A 91 -8.07 3.01 8.61
C TRP A 91 -8.24 2.65 10.09
N ALA A 92 -9.50 2.47 10.55
CA ALA A 92 -9.80 2.12 11.93
C ALA A 92 -9.21 0.76 12.34
N ILE A 93 -9.26 -0.23 11.45
CA ILE A 93 -8.69 -1.55 11.69
C ILE A 93 -7.16 -1.48 11.73
N ALA A 94 -6.50 -0.80 10.79
CA ALA A 94 -5.06 -0.59 10.82
C ALA A 94 -4.59 0.11 12.10
N LYS A 95 -5.34 1.10 12.58
CA LYS A 95 -5.07 1.77 13.88
C LYS A 95 -5.21 0.81 15.06
N ARG A 96 -6.22 -0.04 15.06
CA ARG A 96 -6.40 -1.06 16.09
C ARG A 96 -5.28 -2.10 16.07
N GLU A 97 -4.91 -2.62 14.88
CA GLU A 97 -3.97 -3.72 14.75
C GLU A 97 -2.52 -3.33 15.07
N SER A 98 -2.08 -2.20 14.57
CA SER A 98 -0.67 -1.80 14.66
C SER A 98 -0.44 -0.35 15.04
N GLN A 99 -1.50 0.45 15.20
CA GLN A 99 -1.43 1.92 15.28
C GLN A 99 -0.81 2.55 14.01
N GLY A 100 -0.89 1.86 12.87
CA GLY A 100 -0.29 2.31 11.62
C GLY A 100 1.23 2.10 11.53
N ARG A 101 1.79 1.13 12.26
CA ARG A 101 3.23 0.79 12.20
C ARG A 101 3.51 -0.21 11.07
N PRO A 102 4.29 0.16 10.04
CA PRO A 102 4.66 -0.78 8.97
C PRO A 102 5.45 -1.97 9.50
N MET A 103 6.37 -1.75 10.43
CA MET A 103 7.25 -2.78 11.01
C MET A 103 6.64 -3.49 12.23
N ALA A 104 5.31 -3.44 12.41
CA ALA A 104 4.68 -4.13 13.52
C ALA A 104 4.77 -5.66 13.35
N TYR A 105 5.21 -6.35 14.38
CA TYR A 105 5.28 -7.81 14.44
C TYR A 105 4.70 -8.32 15.76
N ASN A 106 3.83 -9.33 15.66
CA ASN A 106 3.35 -10.11 16.79
C ASN A 106 3.71 -11.58 16.56
N GLY A 107 4.68 -12.09 17.32
CA GLY A 107 5.20 -13.45 17.21
C GLY A 107 4.72 -14.37 18.35
N ASN A 108 3.59 -14.10 18.98
CA ASN A 108 3.10 -14.89 20.10
C ASN A 108 2.54 -16.25 19.64
N ARG A 109 3.40 -17.25 19.57
CA ARG A 109 3.04 -18.60 19.16
C ARG A 109 2.04 -19.29 20.10
N LYS A 110 1.99 -18.88 21.37
CA LYS A 110 1.03 -19.46 22.35
C LYS A 110 -0.40 -19.07 22.03
N THR A 111 -0.60 -17.90 21.42
CA THR A 111 -1.93 -17.42 20.99
C THR A 111 -2.22 -17.68 19.51
N GLY A 112 -1.32 -18.39 18.80
CA GLY A 112 -1.49 -18.68 17.38
C GLY A 112 -1.18 -17.48 16.48
N ASP A 113 -0.25 -16.60 16.90
CA ASP A 113 0.12 -15.41 16.15
C ASP A 113 1.52 -15.50 15.56
N SER A 114 1.63 -15.12 14.28
CA SER A 114 2.83 -14.72 13.59
C SER A 114 2.41 -13.64 12.58
N SER A 115 2.12 -12.44 13.10
CA SER A 115 1.38 -11.41 12.40
C SER A 115 2.27 -10.22 12.04
N TYR A 116 2.14 -9.70 10.82
CA TYR A 116 3.07 -8.74 10.21
C TYR A 116 2.37 -7.49 9.68
N GLY A 117 3.03 -6.34 9.85
CA GLY A 117 2.72 -5.09 9.18
C GLY A 117 1.49 -4.35 9.72
N ILE A 118 1.03 -3.37 8.95
CA ILE A 118 -0.01 -2.43 9.40
C ILE A 118 -1.35 -3.10 9.72
N PHE A 119 -1.71 -4.17 9.02
CA PHE A 119 -2.94 -4.92 9.24
C PHE A 119 -2.74 -6.22 10.03
N GLN A 120 -1.52 -6.50 10.50
CA GLN A 120 -1.20 -7.72 11.26
C GLN A 120 -1.67 -8.99 10.53
N ILE A 121 -1.20 -9.17 9.29
CA ILE A 121 -1.51 -10.36 8.50
C ILE A 121 -0.83 -11.56 9.15
N ASN A 122 -1.62 -12.53 9.63
CA ASN A 122 -1.10 -13.72 10.31
C ASN A 122 -0.52 -14.72 9.29
N MET A 123 0.71 -15.16 9.53
CA MET A 123 1.47 -16.09 8.68
C MET A 123 1.86 -17.38 9.42
N LEU A 124 1.15 -17.75 10.49
CA LEU A 124 1.47 -18.94 11.28
C LEU A 124 1.01 -20.23 10.56
N GLY A 125 1.91 -21.24 10.56
CA GLY A 125 1.61 -22.59 10.07
C GLY A 125 1.09 -22.63 8.62
N ASN A 126 0.12 -23.48 8.35
CA ASN A 126 -0.47 -23.68 7.02
C ASN A 126 -1.08 -22.40 6.44
N LEU A 127 -1.58 -21.52 7.30
CA LEU A 127 -2.11 -20.23 6.85
C LEU A 127 -1.06 -19.38 6.14
N GLY A 128 0.17 -19.39 6.67
CA GLY A 128 1.31 -18.71 6.05
C GLY A 128 1.72 -19.36 4.73
N VAL A 129 1.70 -20.68 4.63
CA VAL A 129 2.00 -21.40 3.38
C VAL A 129 1.03 -21.00 2.28
N ILE A 130 -0.28 -21.12 2.56
CA ILE A 130 -1.35 -20.76 1.61
C ILE A 130 -1.25 -19.30 1.16
N ARG A 131 -0.99 -18.38 2.09
CA ARG A 131 -0.87 -16.96 1.77
C ARG A 131 0.37 -16.63 0.95
N LYS A 132 1.52 -17.28 1.23
CA LYS A 132 2.72 -17.12 0.41
C LYS A 132 2.47 -17.56 -1.03
N GLU A 133 1.88 -18.71 -1.22
CA GLU A 133 1.54 -19.21 -2.56
C GLU A 133 0.54 -18.27 -3.26
N LYS A 134 -0.55 -17.95 -2.59
CA LYS A 134 -1.62 -17.12 -3.15
C LYS A 134 -1.16 -15.74 -3.58
N PHE A 135 -0.30 -15.09 -2.80
CA PHE A 135 0.18 -13.72 -3.02
C PHE A 135 1.60 -13.65 -3.56
N ASN A 136 2.19 -14.79 -3.95
CA ASN A 136 3.57 -14.90 -4.45
C ASN A 136 4.60 -14.23 -3.52
N LEU A 137 4.46 -14.45 -2.22
CA LEU A 137 5.36 -13.88 -1.22
C LEU A 137 6.56 -14.80 -1.01
N ARG A 138 7.75 -14.34 -1.42
CA ARG A 138 9.01 -15.08 -1.20
C ARG A 138 9.38 -15.15 0.28
N SER A 139 8.96 -14.18 1.07
CA SER A 139 9.24 -14.11 2.51
C SER A 139 8.13 -13.35 3.25
N ASN A 140 7.91 -13.70 4.53
CA ASN A 140 7.00 -12.95 5.40
C ASN A 140 7.46 -11.50 5.63
N VAL A 141 8.77 -11.22 5.46
CA VAL A 141 9.36 -9.87 5.63
C VAL A 141 8.77 -8.87 4.66
N LEU A 142 8.30 -9.33 3.47
CA LEU A 142 7.63 -8.47 2.50
C LEU A 142 6.35 -7.82 3.05
N LEU A 143 5.73 -8.42 4.07
CA LEU A 143 4.56 -7.84 4.73
C LEU A 143 4.88 -6.65 5.64
N PHE A 144 6.15 -6.29 5.82
CA PHE A 144 6.56 -5.02 6.44
C PHE A 144 6.53 -3.86 5.46
N ASP A 145 6.48 -4.13 4.15
CA ASP A 145 6.13 -3.10 3.18
C ASP A 145 4.65 -2.73 3.35
N PRO A 146 4.34 -1.46 3.68
CA PRO A 146 2.98 -1.04 3.96
C PRO A 146 2.07 -1.10 2.73
N VAL A 147 2.63 -1.02 1.52
CA VAL A 147 1.88 -1.14 0.26
C VAL A 147 1.45 -2.59 0.07
N ILE A 148 2.40 -3.54 0.10
CA ILE A 148 2.11 -4.97 -0.03
C ILE A 148 1.10 -5.42 1.02
N ASN A 149 1.28 -4.97 2.27
CA ASN A 149 0.38 -5.31 3.37
C ASN A 149 -1.05 -4.79 3.15
N ALA A 150 -1.19 -3.54 2.68
CA ALA A 150 -2.48 -2.93 2.40
C ALA A 150 -3.16 -3.54 1.16
N GLU A 151 -2.42 -3.84 0.09
CA GLU A 151 -2.95 -4.46 -1.14
C GLU A 151 -3.47 -5.88 -0.86
N ILE A 152 -2.71 -6.69 -0.11
CA ILE A 152 -3.17 -8.01 0.32
C ILE A 152 -4.44 -7.90 1.16
N THR A 153 -4.50 -6.92 2.06
CA THR A 153 -5.70 -6.68 2.87
C THR A 153 -6.88 -6.24 2.02
N TYR A 154 -6.67 -5.37 1.05
CA TYR A 154 -7.70 -4.96 0.09
C TYR A 154 -8.28 -6.16 -0.65
N TYR A 155 -7.41 -7.05 -1.15
CA TYR A 155 -7.82 -8.28 -1.79
C TYR A 155 -8.58 -9.22 -0.83
N MET A 156 -8.06 -9.45 0.38
CA MET A 156 -8.66 -10.36 1.37
C MET A 156 -10.02 -9.87 1.87
N THR A 157 -10.28 -8.59 1.80
CA THR A 157 -11.53 -7.96 2.24
C THR A 157 -12.53 -7.70 1.12
N ASP A 158 -12.27 -8.20 -0.11
CA ASP A 158 -13.08 -7.89 -1.30
C ASP A 158 -13.31 -6.36 -1.44
N GLY A 159 -12.21 -5.61 -1.49
CA GLY A 159 -12.28 -4.15 -1.60
C GLY A 159 -12.79 -3.45 -0.33
N GLY A 160 -12.72 -4.11 0.82
CA GLY A 160 -13.19 -3.58 2.10
C GLY A 160 -14.65 -3.86 2.41
N LYS A 161 -15.28 -4.83 1.74
CA LYS A 161 -16.65 -5.29 2.01
C LYS A 161 -16.70 -6.34 3.13
N ASP A 162 -15.74 -7.27 3.16
CA ASP A 162 -15.66 -8.35 4.16
C ASP A 162 -14.46 -8.18 5.09
N TRP A 163 -14.73 -7.90 6.35
CA TRP A 163 -13.75 -7.76 7.41
C TRP A 163 -13.80 -8.89 8.44
N SER A 164 -14.38 -10.01 8.10
CA SER A 164 -14.54 -11.18 9.01
C SER A 164 -13.21 -11.69 9.54
N SER A 165 -12.16 -11.75 8.70
CA SER A 165 -10.80 -12.13 9.09
C SER A 165 -10.18 -11.22 10.17
N TRP A 166 -10.69 -10.01 10.34
CA TRP A 166 -10.28 -9.04 11.37
C TRP A 166 -11.35 -8.80 12.44
N LYS A 167 -12.36 -9.68 12.56
CA LYS A 167 -13.49 -9.55 13.50
C LYS A 167 -14.27 -8.23 13.32
N GLY A 168 -14.24 -7.66 12.11
CA GLY A 168 -14.97 -6.46 11.74
C GLY A 168 -14.66 -5.23 12.60
N LEU A 169 -15.63 -4.32 12.68
CA LEU A 169 -15.60 -3.14 13.54
C LEU A 169 -16.02 -3.50 14.98
N ASN A 170 -15.17 -4.23 15.69
CA ASN A 170 -15.41 -4.49 17.13
C ASN A 170 -15.20 -3.21 17.97
N LYS A 171 -15.56 -3.25 19.28
CA LYS A 171 -15.49 -2.08 20.16
C LYS A 171 -14.19 -1.27 20.06
N PRO A 172 -12.97 -1.86 20.11
CA PRO A 172 -11.73 -1.10 19.94
C PRO A 172 -11.62 -0.43 18.57
N ALA A 173 -12.02 -1.08 17.47
CA ALA A 173 -11.97 -0.47 16.15
C ALA A 173 -12.99 0.66 15.97
N GLN A 174 -14.16 0.57 16.59
CA GLN A 174 -15.17 1.64 16.58
C GLN A 174 -14.65 2.95 17.15
N VAL A 175 -13.82 2.91 18.19
CA VAL A 175 -13.19 4.12 18.75
C VAL A 175 -12.39 4.86 17.68
N TYR A 176 -11.60 4.15 16.89
CA TYR A 176 -10.84 4.75 15.79
C TYR A 176 -11.76 5.17 14.65
N TYR A 177 -12.74 4.35 14.31
CA TYR A 177 -13.71 4.66 13.26
C TYR A 177 -14.42 6.01 13.50
N LEU A 178 -14.80 6.31 14.73
CA LEU A 178 -15.42 7.59 15.08
C LEU A 178 -14.44 8.76 14.99
N LYS A 179 -13.17 8.54 15.29
CA LYS A 179 -12.12 9.58 15.23
C LYS A 179 -11.61 9.88 13.80
N TYR A 180 -11.90 9.03 12.81
CA TYR A 180 -11.35 9.12 11.47
C TYR A 180 -11.44 10.53 10.86
N THR A 181 -12.61 11.15 10.87
CA THR A 181 -12.81 12.44 10.22
C THR A 181 -11.97 13.56 10.84
N THR A 182 -11.82 13.54 12.17
CA THR A 182 -11.01 14.54 12.88
C THR A 182 -9.52 14.28 12.71
N ALA A 183 -9.09 13.02 12.86
CA ALA A 183 -7.69 12.62 12.80
C ALA A 183 -7.07 12.78 11.41
N THR A 184 -7.86 12.69 10.34
CA THR A 184 -7.35 12.73 8.95
C THR A 184 -7.50 14.08 8.25
N LYS A 185 -8.01 15.10 8.93
CA LYS A 185 -8.07 16.48 8.42
C LYS A 185 -6.78 17.27 8.63
N GLN A 186 -5.97 16.87 9.63
CA GLN A 186 -4.65 17.43 9.91
C GLN A 186 -3.61 16.76 8.98
#